data_e45c441c295032ea4d46389d65286ea5
#
_entry.id   e45c441c295032ea4d46389d65286ea5
#
_cell.length_a   1.000
_cell.length_b   1.000
_cell.length_c   1.000
_cell.angle_alpha   90.00
_cell.angle_beta   90.00
_cell.angle_gamma   90.00
#
_symmetry.space_group_name_H-M   'P 1'
#
loop_
_entity.id
_entity.type
_entity.pdbx_description
1 polymer ?
#
loop_
_entity_poly.entity_id
_entity_poly.type
_entity_poly.pdbx_seq_one_letter_code
_entity_poly.pdbx_strand_id
1 'polypeptide(L)'
;MSVIDVVPMTRAHIDALMPFEREMFGAEAWSADGYRAELADTRHRYYLAAVDENESLLGWAGVRVVGDTAEILTVGVVPQARRQGIGGRLLAMLLDEATRRGAVEAFLEVRVDNTAAQQLYEQARFVRVGIRRGYYAEGRVDAVVMRRAI
;
A
#
# COMPACT_ATOMS: atom_id res chain seq x y z
N MET A 1 -3.90 11.89 23.01
CA MET A 1 -3.36 11.63 21.68
C MET A 1 -3.04 10.17 21.54
N SER A 2 -3.47 9.58 20.42
CA SER A 2 -3.15 8.18 20.13
C SER A 2 -1.70 8.06 19.71
N VAL A 3 -0.99 7.08 20.27
CA VAL A 3 0.35 6.72 19.81
C VAL A 3 0.19 5.71 18.69
N ILE A 4 0.82 6.00 17.56
CA ILE A 4 0.78 5.13 16.39
C ILE A 4 2.20 4.63 16.12
N ASP A 5 2.36 3.31 16.15
CA ASP A 5 3.61 2.65 15.80
C ASP A 5 3.49 2.02 14.41
N VAL A 6 4.55 2.12 13.64
CA VAL A 6 4.66 1.40 12.37
C VAL A 6 5.73 0.34 12.53
N VAL A 7 5.34 -0.90 12.30
CA VAL A 7 6.18 -2.08 12.52
C VAL A 7 6.16 -2.98 11.29
N PRO A 8 7.17 -3.85 11.11
CA PRO A 8 7.09 -4.86 10.05
C PRO A 8 5.84 -5.72 10.21
N MET A 9 5.17 -5.99 9.11
CA MET A 9 3.95 -6.80 9.12
C MET A 9 4.27 -8.25 9.50
N THR A 10 3.42 -8.83 10.33
CA THR A 10 3.49 -10.23 10.76
C THR A 10 2.23 -10.98 10.33
N ARG A 11 2.23 -12.30 10.51
CA ARG A 11 1.05 -13.14 10.22
C ARG A 11 -0.16 -12.73 11.05
N ALA A 12 0.04 -12.29 12.29
CA ALA A 12 -1.07 -11.80 13.12
C ALA A 12 -1.73 -10.56 12.51
N HIS A 13 -0.94 -9.68 11.90
CA HIS A 13 -1.48 -8.52 11.18
C HIS A 13 -2.30 -8.93 9.96
N ILE A 14 -1.92 -10.00 9.26
CA ILE A 14 -2.69 -10.51 8.13
C ILE A 14 -4.10 -10.90 8.58
N ASP A 15 -4.21 -11.65 9.67
CA ASP A 15 -5.52 -12.04 10.21
C ASP A 15 -6.36 -10.82 10.56
N ALA A 16 -5.74 -9.80 11.15
CA ALA A 16 -6.43 -8.57 11.53
C ALA A 16 -6.87 -7.73 10.32
N LEU A 17 -6.07 -7.69 9.25
CA LEU A 17 -6.38 -6.85 8.08
C LEU A 17 -7.42 -7.47 7.14
N MET A 18 -7.56 -8.80 7.12
CA MET A 18 -8.39 -9.48 6.11
C MET A 18 -9.86 -9.03 6.08
N PRO A 19 -10.55 -8.82 7.21
CA PRO A 19 -11.92 -8.28 7.15
C PRO A 19 -11.99 -6.91 6.47
N PHE A 20 -11.02 -6.05 6.74
CA PHE A 20 -10.94 -4.72 6.12
C PHE A 20 -10.56 -4.82 4.64
N GLU A 21 -9.64 -5.72 4.30
CA GLU A 21 -9.23 -5.96 2.92
C GLU A 21 -10.44 -6.32 2.05
N ARG A 22 -11.26 -7.28 2.52
CA ARG A 22 -12.45 -7.72 1.80
C ARG A 22 -13.49 -6.61 1.65
N GLU A 23 -13.72 -5.85 2.71
CA GLU A 23 -14.70 -4.77 2.71
C GLU A 23 -14.25 -3.61 1.83
N MET A 24 -12.99 -3.21 1.91
CA MET A 24 -12.47 -2.03 1.23
C MET A 24 -12.17 -2.27 -0.24
N PHE A 25 -11.70 -3.45 -0.59
CA PHE A 25 -11.21 -3.74 -1.96
C PHE A 25 -12.10 -4.69 -2.74
N GLY A 26 -13.05 -5.35 -2.11
CA GLY A 26 -14.05 -6.19 -2.81
C GLY A 26 -13.41 -7.24 -3.72
N ALA A 27 -13.71 -7.15 -5.01
CA ALA A 27 -13.22 -8.11 -6.01
C ALA A 27 -11.69 -8.05 -6.20
N GLU A 28 -11.06 -6.94 -5.88
CA GLU A 28 -9.60 -6.78 -5.96
C GLU A 28 -8.90 -7.16 -4.64
N ALA A 29 -9.64 -7.60 -3.62
CA ALA A 29 -9.05 -7.99 -2.35
C ALA A 29 -8.11 -9.19 -2.52
N TRP A 30 -6.95 -9.11 -1.86
CA TRP A 30 -6.02 -10.24 -1.82
C TRP A 30 -6.48 -11.26 -0.78
N SER A 31 -6.08 -12.51 -0.98
CA SER A 31 -6.34 -13.57 0.01
C SER A 31 -5.29 -13.53 1.13
N ALA A 32 -5.61 -14.18 2.25
CA ALA A 32 -4.64 -14.35 3.34
C ALA A 32 -3.40 -15.12 2.85
N ASP A 33 -3.60 -16.15 2.02
CA ASP A 33 -2.48 -16.90 1.43
C ASP A 33 -1.64 -16.02 0.51
N GLY A 34 -2.27 -15.12 -0.23
CA GLY A 34 -1.56 -14.12 -1.05
C GLY A 34 -0.65 -13.25 -0.20
N TYR A 35 -1.15 -12.73 0.92
CA TYR A 35 -0.34 -11.95 1.84
C TYR A 35 0.79 -12.76 2.46
N ARG A 36 0.54 -14.01 2.83
CA ARG A 36 1.60 -14.88 3.40
C ARG A 36 2.72 -15.12 2.39
N ALA A 37 2.36 -15.33 1.12
CA ALA A 37 3.35 -15.47 0.05
C ALA A 37 4.17 -14.19 -0.13
N GLU A 38 3.52 -13.02 -0.04
CA GLU A 38 4.20 -11.73 -0.12
C GLU A 38 5.20 -11.56 1.04
N LEU A 39 4.81 -11.88 2.27
CA LEU A 39 5.70 -11.78 3.42
C LEU A 39 6.87 -12.76 3.36
N ALA A 40 6.72 -13.87 2.69
CA ALA A 40 7.79 -14.87 2.55
C ALA A 40 8.92 -14.38 1.65
N ASP A 41 8.64 -13.46 0.73
CA ASP A 41 9.65 -12.92 -0.21
C ASP A 41 10.30 -11.65 0.37
N THR A 42 11.13 -11.82 1.37
CA THR A 42 11.82 -10.70 2.03
C THR A 42 12.90 -10.06 1.16
N ARG A 43 13.32 -10.74 0.12
CA ARG A 43 14.35 -10.24 -0.80
C ARG A 43 13.82 -9.08 -1.67
N HIS A 44 12.57 -9.19 -2.14
CA HIS A 44 12.00 -8.22 -3.08
C HIS A 44 10.91 -7.36 -2.46
N ARG A 45 10.32 -7.79 -1.34
CA ARG A 45 9.13 -7.17 -0.77
C ARG A 45 9.34 -6.72 0.66
N TYR A 46 8.63 -5.66 1.03
CA TYR A 46 8.66 -5.12 2.38
C TYR A 46 7.26 -4.64 2.76
N TYR A 47 6.75 -5.16 3.86
CA TYR A 47 5.40 -4.84 4.33
C TYR A 47 5.44 -4.25 5.72
N LEU A 48 4.58 -3.25 5.94
CA LEU A 48 4.43 -2.54 7.21
C LEU A 48 3.00 -2.62 7.71
N ALA A 49 2.86 -2.60 9.03
CA ALA A 49 1.57 -2.45 9.70
C ALA A 49 1.66 -1.25 10.65
N ALA A 50 0.61 -0.43 10.67
CA ALA A 50 0.44 0.63 11.64
C ALA A 50 -0.51 0.14 12.72
N VAL A 51 -0.11 0.28 13.98
CA VAL A 51 -0.88 -0.18 15.13
C VAL A 51 -0.97 0.91 16.19
N ASP A 52 -2.00 0.84 17.03
CA ASP A 52 -2.14 1.75 18.18
C ASP A 52 -1.45 1.16 19.42
N GLU A 53 -1.58 1.83 20.58
CA GLU A 53 -1.00 1.41 21.83
C GLU A 53 -1.54 0.06 22.34
N ASN A 54 -2.69 -0.37 21.87
CA ASN A 54 -3.30 -1.67 22.20
C ASN A 54 -3.03 -2.73 21.14
N GLU A 55 -2.10 -2.44 20.22
CA GLU A 55 -1.76 -3.29 19.08
C GLU A 55 -2.91 -3.55 18.11
N SER A 56 -3.94 -2.70 18.13
CA SER A 56 -5.02 -2.75 17.15
C SER A 56 -4.54 -2.22 15.81
N LEU A 57 -4.88 -2.92 14.72
CA LEU A 57 -4.45 -2.56 13.37
C LEU A 57 -5.14 -1.28 12.91
N LEU A 58 -4.36 -0.32 12.44
CA LEU A 58 -4.84 0.95 11.89
C LEU A 58 -4.63 1.04 10.37
N GLY A 59 -3.61 0.39 9.86
CA GLY A 59 -3.31 0.41 8.44
C GLY A 59 -2.19 -0.55 8.07
N TRP A 60 -1.98 -0.71 6.78
CA TRP A 60 -0.92 -1.58 6.25
C TRP A 60 -0.49 -1.10 4.87
N ALA A 61 0.72 -1.47 4.48
CA ALA A 61 1.25 -1.11 3.18
C ALA A 61 2.37 -2.06 2.75
N GLY A 62 2.58 -2.17 1.45
CA GLY A 62 3.64 -3.01 0.92
C GLY A 62 4.27 -2.44 -0.33
N VAL A 63 5.57 -2.73 -0.50
CA VAL A 63 6.36 -2.32 -1.65
C VAL A 63 7.17 -3.51 -2.16
N ARG A 64 7.37 -3.55 -3.47
CA ARG A 64 8.26 -4.49 -4.14
C ARG A 64 9.40 -3.69 -4.76
N VAL A 65 10.64 -4.14 -4.56
CA VAL A 65 11.82 -3.51 -5.15
C VAL A 65 12.58 -4.55 -5.96
N VAL A 66 12.74 -4.28 -7.25
CA VAL A 66 13.53 -5.12 -8.16
C VAL A 66 14.48 -4.19 -8.92
N GLY A 67 15.78 -4.41 -8.76
CA GLY A 67 16.78 -3.53 -9.34
C GLY A 67 16.67 -2.11 -8.79
N ASP A 68 16.48 -1.14 -9.66
CA ASP A 68 16.38 0.28 -9.30
C ASP A 68 14.95 0.80 -9.31
N THR A 69 13.95 -0.09 -9.39
CA THR A 69 12.53 0.27 -9.48
C THR A 69 11.75 -0.28 -8.31
N ALA A 70 10.94 0.56 -7.69
CA ALA A 70 9.99 0.18 -6.66
C ALA A 70 8.55 0.21 -7.21
N GLU A 71 7.72 -0.69 -6.71
CA GLU A 71 6.28 -0.71 -6.98
C GLU A 71 5.53 -0.70 -5.66
N ILE A 72 4.67 0.29 -5.45
CA ILE A 72 3.77 0.31 -4.30
C ILE A 72 2.64 -0.68 -4.61
N LEU A 73 2.53 -1.71 -3.78
CA LEU A 73 1.60 -2.82 -4.04
C LEU A 73 0.24 -2.59 -3.41
N THR A 74 0.22 -2.03 -2.21
CA THR A 74 -1.01 -1.76 -1.48
C THR A 74 -0.77 -0.72 -0.40
N VAL A 75 -1.79 0.07 -0.11
CA VAL A 75 -1.87 0.95 1.07
C VAL A 75 -3.32 0.92 1.55
N GLY A 76 -3.54 0.50 2.77
CA GLY A 76 -4.87 0.47 3.37
C GLY A 76 -4.86 1.14 4.74
N VAL A 77 -5.93 1.87 5.04
CA VAL A 77 -6.17 2.45 6.37
C VAL A 77 -7.58 2.10 6.77
N VAL A 78 -7.75 1.51 7.96
CA VAL A 78 -9.08 1.13 8.43
C VAL A 78 -9.96 2.36 8.55
N PRO A 79 -11.29 2.25 8.31
CA PRO A 79 -12.16 3.44 8.29
C PRO A 79 -12.07 4.31 9.54
N GLN A 80 -11.95 3.71 10.72
CA GLN A 80 -11.89 4.42 11.99
C GLN A 80 -10.61 5.24 12.18
N ALA A 81 -9.56 4.92 11.42
CA ALA A 81 -8.24 5.54 11.56
C ALA A 81 -7.92 6.54 10.45
N ARG A 82 -8.87 6.82 9.56
CA ARG A 82 -8.66 7.76 8.47
C ARG A 82 -8.50 9.20 8.96
N ARG A 83 -7.90 10.05 8.12
CA ARG A 83 -7.65 11.48 8.39
C ARG A 83 -6.65 11.74 9.52
N GLN A 84 -5.79 10.78 9.80
CA GLN A 84 -4.72 10.92 10.81
C GLN A 84 -3.32 10.86 10.18
N GLY A 85 -3.24 10.88 8.85
CA GLY A 85 -1.96 10.86 8.14
C GLY A 85 -1.27 9.49 8.11
N ILE A 86 -1.97 8.41 8.46
CA ILE A 86 -1.38 7.07 8.55
C ILE A 86 -0.95 6.57 7.17
N GLY A 87 -1.79 6.73 6.15
CA GLY A 87 -1.46 6.33 4.79
C GLY A 87 -0.21 7.02 4.27
N GLY A 88 -0.10 8.32 4.49
CA GLY A 88 1.08 9.10 4.10
C GLY A 88 2.34 8.67 4.84
N ARG A 89 2.22 8.37 6.14
CA ARG A 89 3.33 7.89 6.95
C ARG A 89 3.82 6.51 6.49
N LEU A 90 2.89 5.59 6.23
CA LEU A 90 3.21 4.27 5.70
C LEU A 90 3.93 4.38 4.35
N LEU A 91 3.38 5.20 3.46
CA LEU A 91 3.95 5.39 2.13
C LEU A 91 5.35 5.99 2.20
N ALA A 92 5.58 6.99 3.04
CA ALA A 92 6.91 7.59 3.23
C ALA A 92 7.92 6.55 3.71
N MET A 93 7.53 5.68 4.64
CA MET A 93 8.41 4.63 5.15
C MET A 93 8.72 3.56 4.08
N LEU A 94 7.74 3.22 3.24
CA LEU A 94 7.99 2.32 2.11
C LEU A 94 8.99 2.93 1.13
N LEU A 95 8.87 4.22 0.82
CA LEU A 95 9.77 4.90 -0.09
C LEU A 95 11.18 5.01 0.48
N ASP A 96 11.31 5.23 1.78
CA ASP A 96 12.61 5.24 2.46
C ASP A 96 13.28 3.86 2.35
N GLU A 97 12.53 2.79 2.57
CA GLU A 97 13.06 1.44 2.44
C GLU A 97 13.45 1.12 0.99
N ALA A 98 12.62 1.55 0.03
CA ALA A 98 12.91 1.36 -1.39
C ALA A 98 14.22 2.07 -1.78
N THR A 99 14.41 3.30 -1.33
CA THR A 99 15.64 4.07 -1.55
C THR A 99 16.84 3.35 -0.95
N ARG A 100 16.70 2.85 0.27
CA ARG A 100 17.76 2.10 0.95
C ARG A 100 18.15 0.84 0.17
N ARG A 101 17.20 0.22 -0.54
CA ARG A 101 17.42 -0.96 -1.38
C ARG A 101 17.95 -0.62 -2.78
N GLY A 102 18.14 0.65 -3.10
CA GLY A 102 18.71 1.10 -4.38
C GLY A 102 17.71 1.56 -5.43
N ALA A 103 16.42 1.65 -5.09
CA ALA A 103 15.42 2.16 -6.03
C ALA A 103 15.62 3.67 -6.26
N VAL A 104 15.45 4.08 -7.51
CA VAL A 104 15.55 5.50 -7.92
C VAL A 104 14.20 6.04 -8.41
N GLU A 105 13.22 5.18 -8.57
CA GLU A 105 11.85 5.55 -8.96
C GLU A 105 10.86 4.55 -8.39
N ALA A 106 9.64 5.03 -8.19
CA ALA A 106 8.53 4.22 -7.69
C ALA A 106 7.30 4.40 -8.57
N PHE A 107 6.59 3.31 -8.80
CA PHE A 107 5.35 3.26 -9.57
C PHE A 107 4.23 2.67 -8.74
N LEU A 108 3.01 2.97 -9.12
CA LEU A 108 1.80 2.32 -8.60
C LEU A 108 0.69 2.36 -9.65
N GLU A 109 -0.28 1.47 -9.50
CA GLU A 109 -1.56 1.55 -10.18
C GLU A 109 -2.65 1.81 -9.15
N VAL A 110 -3.60 2.67 -9.51
CA VAL A 110 -4.75 2.99 -8.66
C VAL A 110 -6.00 3.06 -9.53
N ARG A 111 -7.14 2.57 -9.01
CA ARG A 111 -8.41 2.64 -9.74
C ARG A 111 -8.70 4.09 -10.12
N VAL A 112 -9.14 4.29 -11.36
CA VAL A 112 -9.49 5.62 -11.86
C VAL A 112 -10.61 6.28 -11.03
N ASP A 113 -11.46 5.47 -10.39
CA ASP A 113 -12.57 5.94 -9.55
C ASP A 113 -12.19 6.09 -8.06
N ASN A 114 -10.97 5.74 -7.67
CA ASN A 114 -10.50 5.91 -6.28
C ASN A 114 -9.82 7.26 -6.10
N THR A 115 -10.63 8.30 -5.98
CA THR A 115 -10.14 9.68 -5.86
C THR A 115 -9.34 9.91 -4.60
N ALA A 116 -9.76 9.31 -3.47
CA ALA A 116 -9.07 9.47 -2.20
C ALA A 116 -7.65 8.91 -2.23
N ALA A 117 -7.46 7.73 -2.85
CA ALA A 117 -6.13 7.14 -3.00
C ALA A 117 -5.26 7.99 -3.93
N GLN A 118 -5.82 8.48 -5.04
CA GLN A 118 -5.08 9.35 -5.95
C GLN A 118 -4.59 10.61 -5.24
N GLN A 119 -5.42 11.21 -4.39
CA GLN A 119 -5.03 12.39 -3.60
C GLN A 119 -3.89 12.05 -2.63
N LEU A 120 -3.95 10.89 -1.98
CA LEU A 120 -2.87 10.43 -1.09
C LEU A 120 -1.54 10.37 -1.85
N TYR A 121 -1.56 9.76 -3.03
CA TYR A 121 -0.35 9.60 -3.83
C TYR A 121 0.15 10.93 -4.40
N GLU A 122 -0.76 11.82 -4.83
CA GLU A 122 -0.40 13.16 -5.29
C GLU A 122 0.26 13.98 -4.18
N GLN A 123 -0.25 13.90 -2.96
CA GLN A 123 0.36 14.55 -1.80
C GLN A 123 1.76 14.00 -1.51
N ALA A 124 2.00 12.73 -1.83
CA ALA A 124 3.31 12.11 -1.72
C ALA A 124 4.19 12.34 -2.96
N ARG A 125 3.79 13.27 -3.83
CA ARG A 125 4.54 13.71 -5.02
C ARG A 125 4.57 12.69 -6.18
N PHE A 126 3.65 11.75 -6.20
CA PHE A 126 3.43 10.93 -7.38
C PHE A 126 2.69 11.73 -8.43
N VAL A 127 3.05 11.53 -9.69
CA VAL A 127 2.38 12.16 -10.83
C VAL A 127 1.82 11.10 -11.77
N ARG A 128 0.73 11.42 -12.43
CA ARG A 128 0.12 10.53 -13.42
C ARG A 128 1.01 10.44 -14.63
N VAL A 129 1.31 9.21 -15.07
CA VAL A 129 2.14 8.97 -16.24
C VAL A 129 1.45 8.12 -17.30
N GLY A 130 0.30 7.53 -17.01
CA GLY A 130 -0.43 6.72 -17.97
C GLY A 130 -1.72 6.15 -17.44
N ILE A 131 -2.39 5.41 -18.30
CA ILE A 131 -3.64 4.70 -18.00
C ILE A 131 -3.45 3.25 -18.45
N ARG A 132 -3.80 2.31 -17.58
CA ARG A 132 -3.93 0.89 -17.95
C ARG A 132 -5.42 0.61 -18.11
N ARG A 133 -5.85 0.46 -19.36
CA ARG A 133 -7.27 0.23 -19.65
C ARG A 133 -7.70 -1.15 -19.20
N GLY A 134 -8.88 -1.22 -18.56
CA GLY A 134 -9.49 -2.47 -18.17
C GLY A 134 -8.69 -3.28 -17.15
N TYR A 135 -7.90 -2.63 -16.30
CA TYR A 135 -7.04 -3.29 -15.33
C TYR A 135 -7.82 -3.93 -14.19
N TYR A 136 -8.91 -3.30 -13.76
CA TYR A 136 -9.75 -3.74 -12.64
C TYR A 136 -11.14 -4.18 -13.09
N ALA A 137 -11.86 -4.86 -12.20
CA ALA A 137 -13.26 -5.23 -12.37
C ALA A 137 -13.52 -5.98 -13.69
N GLU A 138 -12.66 -6.94 -14.01
CA GLU A 138 -12.78 -7.79 -15.21
C GLU A 138 -12.85 -6.96 -16.50
N GLY A 139 -12.01 -5.96 -16.59
CA GLY A 139 -11.90 -5.12 -17.78
C GLY A 139 -12.83 -3.91 -17.80
N ARG A 140 -13.57 -3.63 -16.73
CA ARG A 140 -14.56 -2.56 -16.68
C ARG A 140 -14.05 -1.27 -16.07
N VAL A 141 -12.93 -1.30 -15.32
CA VAL A 141 -12.39 -0.12 -14.66
C VAL A 141 -10.91 0.02 -14.99
N ASP A 142 -10.55 1.21 -15.45
CA ASP A 142 -9.17 1.55 -15.78
C ASP A 142 -8.35 1.84 -14.52
N ALA A 143 -7.04 1.69 -14.64
CA ALA A 143 -6.08 2.12 -13.63
C ALA A 143 -5.33 3.36 -14.11
N VAL A 144 -5.11 4.29 -13.18
CA VAL A 144 -4.16 5.38 -13.38
C VAL A 144 -2.80 4.85 -12.94
N VAL A 145 -1.80 5.00 -13.79
CA VAL A 145 -0.40 4.69 -13.44
C VAL A 145 0.25 5.97 -12.96
N MET A 146 0.85 5.92 -11.77
CA MET A 146 1.52 7.06 -11.18
C MET A 146 2.98 6.73 -10.91
N ARG A 147 3.83 7.75 -10.95
CA ARG A 147 5.27 7.60 -10.78
C ARG A 147 5.84 8.73 -9.93
N ARG A 148 6.89 8.41 -9.19
CA ARG A 148 7.71 9.38 -8.46
C ARG A 148 9.18 8.99 -8.54
N ALA A 149 10.07 9.96 -8.80
CA ALA A 149 11.50 9.79 -8.57
C ALA A 149 11.80 9.79 -7.07
N ILE A 150 12.68 8.94 -6.62
CA ILE A 150 13.03 8.82 -5.20
C ILE A 150 14.55 8.79 -4.98
#